data_10b976369913f3ebe5458b32df65a3e9
#
_entry.id   10b976369913f3ebe5458b32df65a3e9
#
_cell.length_a   1.000
_cell.length_b   1.000
_cell.length_c   1.000
_cell.angle_alpha   90.00
_cell.angle_beta   90.00
_cell.angle_gamma   90.00
#
_symmetry.space_group_name_H-M   'P 1'
#
loop_
_entity.id
_entity.type
_entity.pdbx_description
1 polymer ?
#
loop_
_entity_poly.entity_id
_entity_poly.type
_entity_poly.pdbx_seq_one_letter_code
_entity_poly.pdbx_strand_id
1 'polypeptide(L)'
;VNEDRIERDTLIDASVERVWSLVSAPGFWVADPESIKGTTAVEGESTMAKNPENGDFPVRVVKVEPPSYVAYRWAPASPGQELTEGNSTLVEFTLSAEGDKTRLTVVESGFAALAVSEEVRARTIEDLSSGWPQVLDAAKKRVEESAV
;
A
#
# COMPACT_ATOMS: atom_id res chain seq x y z
N VAL A 1 23.00 -6.35 -1.89
CA VAL A 1 21.94 -5.50 -1.35
C VAL A 1 20.96 -5.15 -2.46
N ASN A 2 19.73 -5.47 -2.27
CA ASN A 2 18.71 -5.15 -3.25
C ASN A 2 18.02 -3.85 -2.85
N GLU A 3 18.42 -2.75 -3.48
CA GLU A 3 17.89 -1.43 -3.18
C GLU A 3 16.64 -1.12 -4.00
N ASP A 4 16.20 -2.07 -4.85
CA ASP A 4 15.02 -1.85 -5.69
C ASP A 4 13.71 -2.24 -5.00
N ARG A 5 13.77 -2.68 -3.77
CA ARG A 5 12.56 -3.09 -3.04
C ARG A 5 12.65 -2.75 -1.56
N ILE A 6 11.47 -2.52 -0.99
CA ILE A 6 11.28 -2.33 0.45
C ILE A 6 10.35 -3.44 0.89
N GLU A 7 10.71 -4.16 1.96
CA GLU A 7 9.86 -5.20 2.52
C GLU A 7 9.70 -4.97 4.01
N ARG A 8 8.44 -4.94 4.46
CA ARG A 8 8.10 -4.75 5.87
C ARG A 8 6.92 -5.62 6.23
N ASP A 9 6.79 -5.99 7.50
CA ASP A 9 5.67 -6.81 7.94
C ASP A 9 5.29 -6.48 9.37
N THR A 10 4.07 -6.88 9.75
CA THR A 10 3.58 -6.76 11.11
C THR A 10 2.59 -7.89 11.40
N LEU A 11 2.47 -8.25 12.68
CA LEU A 11 1.50 -9.24 13.11
C LEU A 11 0.31 -8.52 13.72
N ILE A 12 -0.88 -8.74 13.16
CA ILE A 12 -2.11 -8.08 13.55
C ILE A 12 -3.01 -9.08 14.30
N ASP A 13 -3.50 -8.69 15.47
CA ASP A 13 -4.39 -9.52 16.27
C ASP A 13 -5.82 -9.43 15.76
N ALA A 14 -6.04 -10.02 14.59
CA ALA A 14 -7.33 -10.04 13.91
C ALA A 14 -7.31 -11.13 12.84
N SER A 15 -8.49 -11.55 12.42
CA SER A 15 -8.63 -12.57 11.37
C SER A 15 -8.16 -12.04 10.01
N VAL A 16 -7.83 -12.96 9.12
CA VAL A 16 -7.42 -12.63 7.75
C VAL A 16 -8.51 -11.79 7.05
N GLU A 17 -9.77 -12.14 7.23
CA GLU A 17 -10.89 -11.44 6.61
C GLU A 17 -10.99 -9.98 7.06
N ARG A 18 -10.70 -9.72 8.33
CA ARG A 18 -10.73 -8.35 8.86
C ARG A 18 -9.57 -7.53 8.34
N VAL A 19 -8.38 -8.11 8.27
CA VAL A 19 -7.22 -7.44 7.69
C VAL A 19 -7.45 -7.20 6.20
N TRP A 20 -8.03 -8.18 5.51
CA TRP A 20 -8.36 -8.06 4.08
C TRP A 20 -9.30 -6.90 3.81
N SER A 21 -10.28 -6.65 4.68
CA SER A 21 -11.20 -5.52 4.53
C SER A 21 -10.49 -4.19 4.41
N LEU A 22 -9.36 -4.05 5.09
CA LEU A 22 -8.57 -2.83 5.00
C LEU A 22 -7.68 -2.81 3.77
N VAL A 23 -6.89 -3.88 3.56
CA VAL A 23 -5.88 -3.87 2.49
C VAL A 23 -6.51 -3.95 1.09
N SER A 24 -7.74 -4.40 0.99
CA SER A 24 -8.44 -4.44 -0.29
C SER A 24 -9.04 -3.09 -0.69
N ALA A 25 -8.88 -2.05 0.13
CA ALA A 25 -9.27 -0.69 -0.23
C ALA A 25 -8.10 -0.03 -0.96
N PRO A 26 -8.23 0.26 -2.27
CA PRO A 26 -7.11 0.82 -3.04
C PRO A 26 -6.62 2.13 -2.46
N GLY A 27 -5.30 2.21 -2.23
CA GLY A 27 -4.69 3.41 -1.71
C GLY A 27 -4.84 3.61 -0.21
N PHE A 28 -5.25 2.60 0.55
CA PHE A 28 -5.49 2.74 1.98
C PHE A 28 -4.27 3.28 2.76
N TRP A 29 -3.07 3.03 2.24
CA TRP A 29 -1.83 3.45 2.92
C TRP A 29 -1.56 4.96 2.83
N VAL A 30 -2.24 5.66 1.96
CA VAL A 30 -2.03 7.09 1.74
C VAL A 30 -3.33 7.89 1.78
N ALA A 31 -4.47 7.24 1.56
CA ALA A 31 -5.76 7.92 1.48
C ALA A 31 -6.31 8.28 2.85
N ASP A 32 -7.11 9.34 2.88
CA ASP A 32 -7.93 9.68 4.03
C ASP A 32 -8.87 8.50 4.31
N PRO A 33 -8.95 8.00 5.55
CA PRO A 33 -9.81 6.85 5.90
C PRO A 33 -11.27 7.00 5.46
N GLU A 34 -11.82 8.21 5.53
CA GLU A 34 -13.20 8.44 5.13
C GLU A 34 -13.40 8.27 3.61
N SER A 35 -12.38 8.60 2.82
CA SER A 35 -12.49 8.53 1.36
C SER A 35 -12.46 7.10 0.83
N ILE A 36 -11.93 6.15 1.60
CA ILE A 36 -11.84 4.74 1.17
C ILE A 36 -12.90 3.85 1.82
N LYS A 37 -13.74 4.42 2.66
CA LYS A 37 -14.76 3.65 3.37
C LYS A 37 -15.71 2.99 2.37
N GLY A 38 -15.85 1.67 2.48
CA GLY A 38 -16.72 0.90 1.59
C GLY A 38 -16.13 0.59 0.21
N THR A 39 -14.88 0.97 -0.05
CA THR A 39 -14.24 0.65 -1.33
C THR A 39 -13.64 -0.75 -1.30
N THR A 40 -13.60 -1.39 -2.46
CA THR A 40 -13.01 -2.72 -2.63
C THR A 40 -12.23 -2.79 -3.93
N ALA A 41 -11.06 -3.41 -3.89
CA ALA A 41 -10.21 -3.52 -5.07
C ALA A 41 -10.84 -4.42 -6.12
N VAL A 42 -10.83 -3.95 -7.37
CA VAL A 42 -11.27 -4.70 -8.54
C VAL A 42 -10.15 -4.65 -9.57
N GLU A 43 -9.70 -5.81 -10.03
CA GLU A 43 -8.58 -5.88 -10.97
C GLU A 43 -8.80 -4.99 -12.18
N GLY A 44 -7.78 -4.22 -12.52
CA GLY A 44 -7.80 -3.33 -13.69
C GLY A 44 -8.38 -1.95 -13.42
N GLU A 45 -9.02 -1.75 -12.29
CA GLU A 45 -9.59 -0.43 -11.98
C GLU A 45 -8.54 0.52 -11.43
N SER A 46 -8.75 1.79 -11.71
CA SER A 46 -7.87 2.86 -11.20
C SER A 46 -8.70 3.81 -10.36
N THR A 47 -8.09 4.35 -9.32
CA THR A 47 -8.73 5.32 -8.45
C THR A 47 -7.71 6.38 -8.04
N MET A 48 -8.21 7.47 -7.48
CA MET A 48 -7.35 8.52 -6.95
C MET A 48 -7.44 8.48 -5.42
N ALA A 49 -6.32 8.14 -4.77
CA ALA A 49 -6.24 8.12 -3.32
C ALA A 49 -6.08 9.55 -2.82
N LYS A 50 -7.08 10.05 -2.13
CA LYS A 50 -7.13 11.46 -1.70
C LYS A 50 -6.52 11.66 -0.33
N ASN A 51 -5.49 12.50 -0.27
CA ASN A 51 -4.83 12.85 0.97
C ASN A 51 -4.83 14.37 1.12
N PRO A 52 -5.51 14.91 2.15
CA PRO A 52 -5.62 16.38 2.31
C PRO A 52 -4.29 17.10 2.52
N GLU A 53 -3.27 16.39 3.01
CA GLU A 53 -1.97 16.99 3.29
C GLU A 53 -0.98 16.87 2.14
N ASN A 54 -1.02 15.74 1.42
CA ASN A 54 0.01 15.42 0.43
C ASN A 54 -0.49 15.41 -1.01
N GLY A 55 -1.77 15.63 -1.24
CA GLY A 55 -2.35 15.64 -2.57
C GLY A 55 -2.95 14.29 -2.96
N ASP A 56 -3.39 14.18 -4.20
CA ASP A 56 -4.05 12.99 -4.69
C ASP A 56 -3.04 12.08 -5.38
N PHE A 57 -3.10 10.78 -5.08
CA PHE A 57 -2.19 9.79 -5.67
C PHE A 57 -2.97 8.80 -6.53
N PRO A 58 -2.58 8.61 -7.80
CA PRO A 58 -3.23 7.60 -8.64
C PRO A 58 -2.83 6.20 -8.20
N VAL A 59 -3.81 5.31 -8.11
CA VAL A 59 -3.62 3.91 -7.71
C VAL A 59 -4.36 3.02 -8.69
N ARG A 60 -3.68 2.01 -9.24
CA ARG A 60 -4.28 1.01 -10.10
C ARG A 60 -4.25 -0.35 -9.41
N VAL A 61 -5.35 -1.08 -9.48
CA VAL A 61 -5.41 -2.44 -8.97
C VAL A 61 -4.84 -3.39 -10.03
N VAL A 62 -3.74 -4.05 -9.69
CA VAL A 62 -3.05 -4.95 -10.63
C VAL A 62 -3.57 -6.37 -10.52
N LYS A 63 -3.73 -6.86 -9.29
CA LYS A 63 -4.19 -8.23 -9.05
C LYS A 63 -4.89 -8.33 -7.70
N VAL A 64 -5.93 -9.17 -7.65
CA VAL A 64 -6.68 -9.42 -6.41
C VAL A 64 -6.88 -10.92 -6.24
N GLU A 65 -6.34 -11.47 -5.15
CA GLU A 65 -6.52 -12.89 -4.79
C GLU A 65 -7.01 -12.98 -3.34
N PRO A 66 -8.32 -12.76 -3.13
CA PRO A 66 -8.85 -12.75 -1.77
C PRO A 66 -8.71 -14.10 -1.09
N PRO A 67 -8.48 -14.13 0.20
CA PRO A 67 -8.20 -13.00 1.09
C PRO A 67 -6.71 -12.83 1.40
N SER A 68 -5.81 -13.31 0.54
CA SER A 68 -4.40 -13.44 0.88
C SER A 68 -3.44 -12.54 0.13
N TYR A 69 -3.85 -11.99 -1.02
CA TYR A 69 -2.91 -11.22 -1.85
C TYR A 69 -3.63 -10.14 -2.66
N VAL A 70 -3.05 -8.94 -2.66
CA VAL A 70 -3.50 -7.85 -3.53
C VAL A 70 -2.30 -7.02 -3.94
N ALA A 71 -2.24 -6.63 -5.20
CA ALA A 71 -1.15 -5.82 -5.75
C ALA A 71 -1.70 -4.55 -6.39
N TYR A 72 -0.99 -3.46 -6.14
CA TYR A 72 -1.33 -2.13 -6.67
C TYR A 72 -0.13 -1.49 -7.33
N ARG A 73 -0.39 -0.58 -8.29
CA ARG A 73 0.62 0.36 -8.75
C ARG A 73 0.20 1.75 -8.32
N TRP A 74 1.16 2.56 -7.90
CA TRP A 74 0.92 3.95 -7.54
C TRP A 74 2.14 4.80 -7.89
N ALA A 75 1.99 6.11 -7.88
CA ALA A 75 3.06 7.04 -8.24
C ALA A 75 3.50 7.81 -6.99
N PRO A 76 4.43 7.26 -6.19
CA PRO A 76 4.78 7.86 -4.89
C PRO A 76 5.49 9.20 -4.99
N ALA A 77 6.16 9.46 -6.11
CA ALA A 77 6.91 10.70 -6.31
C ALA A 77 6.17 11.71 -7.21
N SER A 78 4.92 11.42 -7.57
CA SER A 78 4.20 12.22 -8.57
C SER A 78 2.73 12.46 -8.20
N PRO A 79 2.47 13.07 -7.04
CA PRO A 79 1.07 13.31 -6.65
C PRO A 79 0.36 14.19 -7.67
N GLY A 80 -0.90 13.87 -7.94
CA GLY A 80 -1.72 14.62 -8.88
C GLY A 80 -1.49 14.31 -10.34
N GLN A 81 -0.52 13.44 -10.68
CA GLN A 81 -0.21 13.08 -12.06
C GLN A 81 -0.80 11.70 -12.41
N GLU A 82 -1.03 11.48 -13.69
CA GLU A 82 -1.52 10.19 -14.15
C GLU A 82 -0.47 9.10 -13.94
N LEU A 83 -0.96 7.89 -13.68
CA LEU A 83 -0.10 6.73 -13.50
C LEU A 83 0.50 6.29 -14.84
N THR A 84 1.83 6.17 -14.91
CA THR A 84 2.54 5.69 -16.08
C THR A 84 3.56 4.63 -15.65
N GLU A 85 4.15 3.95 -16.62
CA GLU A 85 5.22 2.99 -16.31
C GLU A 85 6.46 3.67 -15.74
N GLY A 86 6.69 4.94 -16.14
CA GLY A 86 7.88 5.69 -15.71
C GLY A 86 7.75 6.36 -14.36
N ASN A 87 6.55 6.40 -13.77
CA ASN A 87 6.37 7.09 -12.49
C ASN A 87 5.80 6.19 -11.39
N SER A 88 5.63 4.90 -11.65
CA SER A 88 4.95 4.01 -10.72
C SER A 88 5.84 2.92 -10.17
N THR A 89 5.51 2.48 -8.96
CA THR A 89 6.09 1.31 -8.32
C THR A 89 4.99 0.28 -8.08
N LEU A 90 5.39 -0.97 -7.84
CA LEU A 90 4.47 -2.06 -7.52
C LEU A 90 4.44 -2.23 -6.01
N VAL A 91 3.24 -2.25 -5.44
CA VAL A 91 3.04 -2.48 -4.00
C VAL A 91 2.23 -3.76 -3.84
N GLU A 92 2.80 -4.74 -3.13
CA GLU A 92 2.16 -6.03 -2.94
C GLU A 92 1.89 -6.27 -1.46
N PHE A 93 0.65 -6.63 -1.13
CA PHE A 93 0.26 -6.99 0.23
C PHE A 93 -0.07 -8.48 0.28
N THR A 94 0.55 -9.18 1.23
CA THR A 94 0.33 -10.61 1.44
C THR A 94 -0.15 -10.83 2.87
N LEU A 95 -1.18 -11.64 3.03
CA LEU A 95 -1.75 -11.98 4.33
C LEU A 95 -1.56 -13.47 4.59
N SER A 96 -1.05 -13.78 5.78
CA SER A 96 -0.82 -15.16 6.19
C SER A 96 -1.37 -15.37 7.59
N ALA A 97 -2.21 -16.38 7.77
CA ALA A 97 -2.78 -16.69 9.07
C ALA A 97 -1.71 -17.30 9.98
N GLU A 98 -1.64 -16.81 11.21
CA GLU A 98 -0.76 -17.34 12.27
C GLU A 98 -1.62 -17.54 13.51
N GLY A 99 -2.28 -18.70 13.60
CA GLY A 99 -3.27 -18.94 14.66
C GLY A 99 -4.47 -18.03 14.45
N ASP A 100 -4.81 -17.27 15.50
CA ASP A 100 -5.92 -16.32 15.45
C ASP A 100 -5.48 -14.94 14.92
N LYS A 101 -4.22 -14.80 14.56
CA LYS A 101 -3.64 -13.55 14.11
C LYS A 101 -3.30 -13.62 12.63
N THR A 102 -2.99 -12.46 12.06
CA THR A 102 -2.63 -12.36 10.65
C THR A 102 -1.32 -11.61 10.50
N ARG A 103 -0.40 -12.18 9.75
CA ARG A 103 0.82 -11.49 9.36
C ARG A 103 0.55 -10.75 8.07
N LEU A 104 0.71 -9.45 8.12
CA LEU A 104 0.56 -8.59 6.95
C LEU A 104 1.96 -8.18 6.48
N THR A 105 2.28 -8.53 5.23
CA THR A 105 3.57 -8.18 4.63
C THR A 105 3.34 -7.25 3.46
N VAL A 106 4.13 -6.18 3.37
CA VAL A 106 4.13 -5.29 2.22
C VAL A 106 5.49 -5.32 1.54
N VAL A 107 5.46 -5.39 0.21
CA VAL A 107 6.67 -5.30 -0.62
C VAL A 107 6.41 -4.22 -1.65
N GLU A 108 7.24 -3.18 -1.66
CA GLU A 108 7.21 -2.17 -2.70
C GLU A 108 8.48 -2.29 -3.53
N SER A 109 8.34 -2.38 -4.85
CA SER A 109 9.45 -2.63 -5.76
C SER A 109 9.31 -1.82 -7.05
N GLY A 110 10.41 -1.79 -7.85
CA GLY A 110 10.40 -1.11 -9.12
C GLY A 110 10.93 0.33 -9.07
N PHE A 111 11.65 0.69 -8.02
CA PHE A 111 12.19 2.05 -7.89
C PHE A 111 13.20 2.38 -8.98
N ALA A 112 13.95 1.38 -9.43
CA ALA A 112 14.96 1.59 -10.49
C ALA A 112 14.35 2.04 -11.82
N ALA A 113 13.08 1.72 -12.04
CA ALA A 113 12.38 2.09 -13.26
C ALA A 113 11.76 3.49 -13.21
N LEU A 114 11.82 4.17 -12.06
CA LEU A 114 11.26 5.51 -11.94
C LEU A 114 12.04 6.50 -12.79
N ALA A 115 11.33 7.27 -13.62
CA ALA A 115 11.92 8.28 -14.50
C ALA A 115 12.14 9.58 -13.70
N VAL A 116 12.98 9.50 -12.69
CA VAL A 116 13.33 10.63 -11.82
C VAL A 116 14.85 10.63 -11.63
N SER A 117 15.38 11.73 -11.09
CA SER A 117 16.81 11.81 -10.80
C SER A 117 17.19 10.79 -9.72
N GLU A 118 18.48 10.46 -9.64
CA GLU A 118 18.97 9.55 -8.59
C GLU A 118 18.70 10.14 -7.21
N GLU A 119 18.79 11.45 -7.06
CA GLU A 119 18.51 12.12 -5.79
C GLU A 119 17.05 11.96 -5.38
N VAL A 120 16.11 12.16 -6.30
CA VAL A 120 14.69 11.98 -6.03
C VAL A 120 14.38 10.52 -5.75
N ARG A 121 14.98 9.59 -6.49
CA ARG A 121 14.78 8.16 -6.27
C ARG A 121 15.26 7.76 -4.86
N ALA A 122 16.45 8.19 -4.48
CA ALA A 122 17.01 7.86 -3.16
C ALA A 122 16.15 8.42 -2.03
N ARG A 123 15.66 9.64 -2.19
CA ARG A 123 14.78 10.27 -1.21
C ARG A 123 13.46 9.53 -1.11
N THR A 124 12.89 9.12 -2.24
CA THR A 124 11.63 8.36 -2.27
C THR A 124 11.79 7.03 -1.54
N ILE A 125 12.88 6.31 -1.81
CA ILE A 125 13.14 5.04 -1.13
C ILE A 125 13.31 5.26 0.38
N GLU A 126 14.05 6.29 0.77
CA GLU A 126 14.24 6.61 2.19
C GLU A 126 12.93 6.96 2.88
N ASP A 127 12.11 7.81 2.26
CA ASP A 127 10.83 8.21 2.82
C ASP A 127 9.89 7.01 2.98
N LEU A 128 9.84 6.14 1.99
CA LEU A 128 8.97 4.96 2.04
C LEU A 128 9.52 3.89 2.98
N SER A 129 10.84 3.77 3.08
CA SER A 129 11.47 2.83 4.02
C SER A 129 11.11 3.17 5.47
N SER A 130 11.00 4.45 5.80
CA SER A 130 10.57 4.88 7.13
C SER A 130 9.04 5.01 7.24
N GLY A 131 8.35 5.23 6.14
CA GLY A 131 6.90 5.38 6.12
C GLY A 131 6.13 4.07 6.27
N TRP A 132 6.59 3.00 5.61
CA TRP A 132 5.88 1.73 5.66
C TRP A 132 5.70 1.15 7.06
N PRO A 133 6.71 1.19 7.95
CA PRO A 133 6.48 0.75 9.33
C PRO A 133 5.36 1.53 10.03
N GLN A 134 5.25 2.83 9.77
CA GLN A 134 4.20 3.67 10.33
C GLN A 134 2.83 3.31 9.76
N VAL A 135 2.76 3.04 8.46
CA VAL A 135 1.52 2.59 7.80
C VAL A 135 1.05 1.26 8.38
N LEU A 136 1.97 0.31 8.55
CA LEU A 136 1.64 -1.00 9.09
C LEU A 136 1.18 -0.90 10.54
N ASP A 137 1.81 -0.03 11.34
CA ASP A 137 1.41 0.18 12.72
C ASP A 137 0.01 0.80 12.80
N ALA A 138 -0.28 1.77 11.94
CA ALA A 138 -1.60 2.38 11.87
C ALA A 138 -2.66 1.37 11.42
N ALA A 139 -2.32 0.53 10.45
CA ALA A 139 -3.22 -0.52 9.96
C ALA A 139 -3.53 -1.52 11.07
N LYS A 140 -2.49 -1.92 11.82
CA LYS A 140 -2.64 -2.83 12.95
C LYS A 140 -3.60 -2.26 13.99
N LYS A 141 -3.39 -1.04 14.40
CA LYS A 141 -4.24 -0.38 15.39
C LYS A 141 -5.68 -0.27 14.90
N ARG A 142 -5.85 0.15 13.66
CA ARG A 142 -7.17 0.34 13.07
C ARG A 142 -7.97 -0.95 13.03
N VAL A 143 -7.35 -2.04 12.58
CA VAL A 143 -8.01 -3.35 12.48
C VAL A 143 -8.29 -3.92 13.87
N GLU A 144 -7.33 -3.84 14.79
CA GLU A 144 -7.50 -4.36 16.15
C GLU A 144 -8.59 -3.61 16.92
N GLU A 145 -8.64 -2.29 16.75
CA GLU A 145 -9.65 -1.46 17.44
C GLU A 145 -11.05 -1.67 16.89
N SER A 146 -11.16 -2.04 15.61
CA SER A 146 -12.47 -2.30 15.00
C SER A 146 -13.02 -3.68 15.37
N ALA A 147 -12.33 -4.42 16.22
CA ALA A 147 -12.67 -5.79 16.61
C ALA A 147 -13.82 -5.89 17.61
N VAL A 148 -14.47 -4.81 17.92
CA VAL A 148 -15.53 -4.79 18.92
C VAL A 148 -16.88 -5.12 18.30
#